data_a4f4a1cd5b32f7a995b67ae91c04386a
#
_entry.id   a4f4a1cd5b32f7a995b67ae91c04386a
#
_cell.length_a   1.000
_cell.length_b   1.000
_cell.length_c   1.000
_cell.angle_alpha   90.00
_cell.angle_beta   90.00
_cell.angle_gamma   90.00
#
_symmetry.space_group_name_H-M   'P 1'
#
loop_
_entity.id
_entity.type
_entity.pdbx_description
1 polymer ?
#
loop_
_entity_poly.entity_id
_entity_poly.type
_entity_poly.pdbx_seq_one_letter_code
_entity_poly.pdbx_strand_id
1 'polypeptide(L)'
;MKRKWLAALLAASLLLSLTGCGGGDSTESTSQTLSQSEQEVTQPVTSEPEYNEDADTIQTAPVKSGTIYISGDRGYSTYGFSESNTLEYCRTVSQAARELQGVATVYNIAVPLACGIDFSNAVQEEMGWSNQGEVCDFIYDHLTDGAVAVPIYDTLRQHKTEYLYFRTDHHWTALGAYYAYQQFCQAKGVEPKALEDYETMTFDNFLGSYYEDSGNNTALGNAPDTLVAYLPSSTNEMTFTDRNGTVTPWKVVYDATNYSRGAKYNCFIGGDQPYEEIHNPTLNDGSAVLVVKESFGNAFVPFLVDDYQDVYVVDYRYYNGSINDLCREKGIDDVIFCNNLNATGTPSRISDMQRIL
;
A
#
# COMPACT_ATOMS: atom_id res chain seq x y z
N MET A 1 22.61 -9.69 11.68
CA MET A 1 22.42 -10.41 12.96
C MET A 1 21.01 -11.02 12.97
N LYS A 2 20.89 -12.32 12.83
CA LYS A 2 19.61 -13.04 12.73
C LYS A 2 18.88 -13.03 14.08
N ARG A 3 17.77 -12.37 14.22
CA ARG A 3 16.87 -12.49 15.37
C ARG A 3 15.74 -13.48 15.04
N LYS A 4 15.73 -14.60 15.78
CA LYS A 4 14.66 -15.59 15.76
C LYS A 4 13.50 -15.08 16.64
N TRP A 5 12.31 -14.99 16.09
CA TRP A 5 11.08 -14.79 16.85
C TRP A 5 10.59 -16.14 17.38
N LEU A 6 10.44 -16.26 18.70
CA LEU A 6 9.77 -17.38 19.36
C LEU A 6 8.30 -16.99 19.57
N ALA A 7 7.40 -17.66 18.88
CA ALA A 7 5.99 -17.63 19.20
C ALA A 7 5.70 -18.54 20.41
N ALA A 8 5.19 -18.00 21.50
CA ALA A 8 4.75 -18.77 22.68
C ALA A 8 3.26 -19.07 22.56
N LEU A 9 2.92 -20.33 22.25
CA LEU A 9 1.57 -20.89 22.34
C LEU A 9 1.29 -21.28 23.79
N LEU A 10 0.32 -20.63 24.44
CA LEU A 10 -0.27 -21.06 25.71
C LEU A 10 -1.41 -22.05 25.42
N ALA A 11 -1.18 -23.34 25.67
CA ALA A 11 -2.22 -24.34 25.69
C ALA A 11 -2.79 -24.44 27.12
N ALA A 12 -4.05 -24.10 27.30
CA ALA A 12 -4.80 -24.35 28.55
C ALA A 12 -5.43 -25.76 28.51
N SER A 13 -4.90 -26.68 29.34
CA SER A 13 -5.46 -28.01 29.54
C SER A 13 -6.46 -27.96 30.70
N LEU A 14 -7.73 -28.26 30.42
CA LEU A 14 -8.76 -28.53 31.39
C LEU A 14 -8.63 -30.01 31.85
N LEU A 15 -8.36 -30.22 33.14
CA LEU A 15 -8.47 -31.52 33.81
C LEU A 15 -9.90 -31.65 34.38
N LEU A 16 -10.65 -32.65 33.88
CA LEU A 16 -11.85 -33.16 34.56
C LEU A 16 -11.48 -34.46 35.27
N SER A 17 -11.59 -34.45 36.58
CA SER A 17 -11.55 -35.60 37.46
C SER A 17 -12.95 -36.23 37.60
N LEU A 18 -13.04 -37.52 37.34
CA LEU A 18 -14.20 -38.33 37.77
C LEU A 18 -13.70 -39.55 38.55
N THR A 19 -14.06 -39.57 39.83
CA THR A 19 -13.92 -40.70 40.76
C THR A 19 -15.05 -41.72 40.57
N GLY A 20 -14.72 -43.00 40.59
CA GLY A 20 -15.68 -44.07 40.66
C GLY A 20 -15.02 -45.37 41.11
N CYS A 21 -15.35 -45.81 42.31
CA CYS A 21 -14.93 -47.05 43.00
C CYS A 21 -15.54 -48.36 42.44
N GLY A 22 -14.81 -49.46 42.60
CA GLY A 22 -15.42 -50.79 42.77
C GLY A 22 -14.62 -51.95 42.21
N GLY A 23 -13.87 -52.61 43.02
CA GLY A 23 -13.81 -53.95 43.52
C GLY A 23 -13.56 -55.18 42.61
N GLY A 24 -12.47 -55.91 42.94
CA GLY A 24 -12.48 -57.37 43.03
C GLY A 24 -12.02 -58.17 41.80
N ASP A 25 -10.97 -58.75 41.78
CA ASP A 25 -10.49 -60.08 42.15
C ASP A 25 -9.52 -60.67 41.09
N SER A 26 -8.58 -61.37 41.61
CA SER A 26 -7.42 -62.09 41.05
C SER A 26 -7.72 -63.12 39.95
N THR A 27 -6.79 -63.30 39.01
CA THR A 27 -6.05 -64.52 38.69
C THR A 27 -4.89 -64.34 37.77
N GLU A 28 -3.80 -65.07 38.10
CA GLU A 28 -2.53 -65.23 37.36
C GLU A 28 -2.72 -65.79 35.95
N SER A 29 -1.91 -65.42 34.99
CA SER A 29 -1.07 -66.35 34.18
C SER A 29 -0.22 -65.68 33.12
N THR A 30 1.08 -65.92 33.22
CA THR A 30 2.09 -66.28 32.20
C THR A 30 2.44 -65.27 31.10
N SER A 31 3.70 -64.83 31.18
CA SER A 31 4.59 -64.21 30.20
C SER A 31 4.48 -64.71 28.76
N GLN A 32 4.45 -63.78 27.83
CA GLN A 32 5.19 -63.89 26.56
C GLN A 32 5.64 -62.49 26.09
N THR A 33 6.96 -62.31 26.06
CA THR A 33 7.68 -61.16 25.54
C THR A 33 7.62 -61.19 24.00
N LEU A 34 6.94 -60.24 23.40
CA LEU A 34 7.07 -59.92 21.99
C LEU A 34 7.63 -58.50 21.89
N SER A 35 8.89 -58.39 21.45
CA SER A 35 9.53 -57.17 21.08
C SER A 35 8.87 -56.63 19.79
N GLN A 36 8.09 -55.58 19.91
CA GLN A 36 7.72 -54.76 18.75
C GLN A 36 8.73 -53.65 18.58
N SER A 37 9.45 -53.70 17.45
CA SER A 37 10.24 -52.60 16.95
C SER A 37 9.32 -51.46 16.58
N GLU A 38 9.38 -50.35 17.31
CA GLU A 38 8.79 -49.07 16.89
C GLU A 38 9.51 -48.59 15.64
N GLN A 39 8.86 -48.70 14.48
CA GLN A 39 9.25 -47.96 13.29
C GLN A 39 8.75 -46.51 13.47
N GLU A 40 9.69 -45.63 13.74
CA GLU A 40 9.48 -44.19 13.69
C GLU A 40 9.10 -43.82 12.24
N VAL A 41 7.82 -43.59 11.97
CA VAL A 41 7.34 -43.06 10.70
C VAL A 41 7.68 -41.57 10.70
N THR A 42 8.87 -41.23 10.20
CA THR A 42 9.19 -39.85 9.86
C THR A 42 8.32 -39.44 8.66
N GLN A 43 7.29 -38.65 8.95
CA GLN A 43 6.58 -37.93 7.89
C GLN A 43 7.56 -36.96 7.23
N PRO A 44 7.60 -36.88 5.88
CA PRO A 44 8.39 -35.86 5.21
C PRO A 44 7.82 -34.50 5.60
N VAL A 45 8.62 -33.71 6.29
CA VAL A 45 8.37 -32.26 6.47
C VAL A 45 8.50 -31.66 5.07
N THR A 46 7.38 -31.47 4.39
CA THR A 46 7.34 -30.59 3.18
C THR A 46 7.56 -29.18 3.71
N SER A 47 8.81 -28.71 3.69
CA SER A 47 9.09 -27.30 3.81
C SER A 47 8.38 -26.60 2.64
N GLU A 48 7.50 -25.67 2.94
CA GLU A 48 7.05 -24.72 1.93
C GLU A 48 8.28 -24.15 1.24
N PRO A 49 8.24 -23.96 -0.10
CA PRO A 49 9.38 -23.38 -0.80
C PRO A 49 9.69 -22.02 -0.17
N GLU A 50 10.95 -21.81 0.22
CA GLU A 50 11.43 -20.56 0.79
C GLU A 50 11.16 -19.47 -0.27
N TYR A 51 10.35 -18.45 0.08
CA TYR A 51 10.04 -17.34 -0.81
C TYR A 51 11.34 -16.67 -1.25
N ASN A 52 11.61 -16.68 -2.55
CA ASN A 52 12.74 -15.97 -3.13
C ASN A 52 12.26 -14.63 -3.67
N GLU A 53 12.54 -13.55 -2.96
CA GLU A 53 12.12 -12.19 -3.32
C GLU A 53 12.70 -11.72 -4.67
N ASP A 54 13.85 -12.28 -5.11
CA ASP A 54 14.47 -11.94 -6.38
C ASP A 54 14.03 -12.84 -7.56
N ALA A 55 13.24 -13.89 -7.30
CA ALA A 55 12.65 -14.66 -8.39
C ALA A 55 11.78 -13.76 -9.28
N ASP A 56 11.81 -13.98 -10.59
CA ASP A 56 11.04 -13.23 -11.61
C ASP A 56 11.31 -11.71 -11.65
N THR A 57 12.43 -11.24 -11.10
CA THR A 57 12.86 -9.85 -11.19
C THR A 57 13.78 -9.61 -12.39
N ILE A 58 13.94 -8.35 -12.77
CA ILE A 58 14.88 -7.94 -13.84
C ILE A 58 16.32 -8.07 -13.31
N GLN A 59 17.12 -8.89 -13.99
CA GLN A 59 18.49 -9.24 -13.60
C GLN A 59 19.57 -8.44 -14.36
N THR A 60 19.17 -7.48 -15.20
CA THR A 60 20.09 -6.66 -16.01
C THR A 60 19.90 -5.19 -15.72
N ALA A 61 21.03 -4.49 -15.62
CA ALA A 61 21.02 -3.04 -15.39
C ALA A 61 20.30 -2.29 -16.51
N PRO A 62 19.41 -1.35 -16.19
CA PRO A 62 18.71 -0.53 -17.19
C PRO A 62 19.64 0.53 -17.78
N VAL A 63 19.25 1.05 -18.94
CA VAL A 63 20.04 2.06 -19.67
C VAL A 63 19.47 3.46 -19.45
N LYS A 64 20.33 4.42 -19.17
CA LYS A 64 19.93 5.83 -18.98
C LYS A 64 19.39 6.43 -20.28
N SER A 65 18.23 7.11 -20.21
CA SER A 65 17.60 7.85 -21.29
C SER A 65 16.95 9.14 -20.73
N GLY A 66 17.45 10.29 -21.10
CA GLY A 66 17.03 11.55 -20.51
C GLY A 66 17.32 11.60 -19.01
N THR A 67 16.31 11.83 -18.18
CA THR A 67 16.40 11.90 -16.72
C THR A 67 16.06 10.58 -16.02
N ILE A 68 15.63 9.57 -16.78
CA ILE A 68 15.20 8.25 -16.28
C ILE A 68 16.09 7.12 -16.81
N TYR A 69 15.77 5.90 -16.42
CA TYR A 69 16.36 4.67 -16.94
C TYR A 69 15.31 3.85 -17.68
N ILE A 70 15.74 3.02 -18.65
CA ILE A 70 14.86 2.16 -19.46
C ILE A 70 15.37 0.73 -19.41
N SER A 71 14.45 -0.20 -19.17
CA SER A 71 14.63 -1.65 -19.37
C SER A 71 13.51 -2.15 -20.29
N GLY A 72 13.87 -2.65 -21.46
CA GLY A 72 12.90 -3.04 -22.48
C GLY A 72 12.04 -1.86 -22.95
N ASP A 73 10.74 -1.95 -22.71
CA ASP A 73 9.72 -0.94 -23.05
C ASP A 73 9.19 -0.17 -21.82
N ARG A 74 9.92 -0.23 -20.70
CA ARG A 74 9.50 0.36 -19.43
C ARG A 74 10.53 1.38 -18.90
N GLY A 75 10.02 2.52 -18.43
CA GLY A 75 10.80 3.57 -17.77
C GLY A 75 10.86 3.39 -16.26
N TYR A 76 11.94 3.92 -15.64
CA TYR A 76 12.18 3.85 -14.19
C TYR A 76 12.84 5.14 -13.70
N SER A 77 12.34 5.69 -12.61
CA SER A 77 13.06 6.67 -11.81
C SER A 77 14.03 5.98 -10.85
N THR A 78 15.05 6.71 -10.39
CA THR A 78 15.97 6.22 -9.36
C THR A 78 15.43 6.48 -7.97
N TYR A 79 15.95 5.75 -6.98
CA TYR A 79 15.68 6.01 -5.58
C TYR A 79 16.97 6.11 -4.77
N GLY A 80 17.05 7.15 -3.93
CA GLY A 80 18.16 7.36 -2.99
C GLY A 80 17.61 7.69 -1.60
N PHE A 81 17.99 6.89 -0.60
CA PHE A 81 17.59 7.07 0.79
C PHE A 81 18.31 8.25 1.44
N SER A 82 17.58 9.04 2.20
CA SER A 82 18.11 10.09 3.07
C SER A 82 17.59 9.87 4.49
N GLU A 83 18.40 9.26 5.35
CA GLU A 83 18.01 8.94 6.72
C GLU A 83 17.46 10.15 7.48
N SER A 84 18.15 11.30 7.43
CA SER A 84 17.73 12.50 8.17
C SER A 84 16.37 13.04 7.71
N ASN A 85 16.12 13.05 6.40
CA ASN A 85 14.85 13.52 5.86
C ASN A 85 13.73 12.50 6.17
N THR A 86 14.00 11.22 5.99
CA THR A 86 13.02 10.16 6.28
C THR A 86 12.66 10.11 7.77
N LEU A 87 13.62 10.35 8.68
CA LEU A 87 13.32 10.52 10.11
C LEU A 87 12.41 11.72 10.37
N GLU A 88 12.59 12.82 9.64
CA GLU A 88 11.72 14.00 9.77
C GLU A 88 10.32 13.72 9.25
N TYR A 89 10.19 12.94 8.15
CA TYR A 89 8.90 12.42 7.70
C TYR A 89 8.22 11.56 8.79
N CYS A 90 8.93 10.61 9.39
CA CYS A 90 8.38 9.77 10.47
C CYS A 90 7.91 10.60 11.66
N ARG A 91 8.68 11.65 12.03
CA ARG A 91 8.27 12.59 13.09
C ARG A 91 7.00 13.35 12.72
N THR A 92 6.86 13.75 11.46
CA THR A 92 5.68 14.47 10.97
C THR A 92 4.42 13.61 11.05
N VAL A 93 4.47 12.35 10.60
CA VAL A 93 3.35 11.41 10.72
C VAL A 93 3.04 11.09 12.19
N SER A 94 4.07 10.87 13.01
CA SER A 94 3.91 10.63 14.45
C SER A 94 3.35 11.86 15.19
N GLN A 95 3.70 13.06 14.75
CA GLN A 95 3.10 14.29 15.27
C GLN A 95 1.60 14.35 14.97
N ALA A 96 1.17 14.04 13.75
CA ALA A 96 -0.24 13.95 13.40
C ALA A 96 -0.98 12.94 14.30
N ALA A 97 -0.40 11.74 14.50
CA ALA A 97 -0.98 10.72 15.37
C ALA A 97 -1.13 11.21 16.83
N ARG A 98 -0.10 11.89 17.37
CA ARG A 98 -0.16 12.48 18.72
C ARG A 98 -1.23 13.55 18.86
N GLU A 99 -1.35 14.45 17.87
CA GLU A 99 -2.29 15.58 17.90
C GLU A 99 -3.75 15.15 17.66
N LEU A 100 -3.94 14.02 16.98
CA LEU A 100 -5.23 13.40 16.72
C LEU A 100 -5.58 12.29 17.71
N GLN A 101 -4.79 12.08 18.77
CA GLN A 101 -5.08 11.08 19.77
C GLN A 101 -6.49 11.25 20.38
N GLY A 102 -7.31 10.19 20.32
CA GLY A 102 -8.70 10.20 20.76
C GLY A 102 -9.67 10.88 19.78
N VAL A 103 -9.20 11.31 18.61
CA VAL A 103 -10.01 11.86 17.52
C VAL A 103 -10.00 10.88 16.35
N ALA A 104 -8.82 10.56 15.79
CA ALA A 104 -8.67 9.69 14.64
C ALA A 104 -7.46 8.77 14.80
N THR A 105 -7.48 7.62 14.11
CA THR A 105 -6.32 6.73 13.95
C THR A 105 -5.52 7.17 12.73
N VAL A 106 -4.21 7.30 12.87
CA VAL A 106 -3.33 7.72 11.77
C VAL A 106 -2.58 6.51 11.21
N TYR A 107 -2.75 6.25 9.92
CA TYR A 107 -2.11 5.19 9.16
C TYR A 107 -1.04 5.78 8.22
N ASN A 108 0.01 5.02 7.98
CA ASN A 108 1.07 5.39 7.03
C ASN A 108 1.28 4.31 5.98
N ILE A 109 1.12 4.68 4.72
CA ILE A 109 1.44 3.87 3.54
C ILE A 109 2.66 4.50 2.86
N ALA A 110 3.82 3.86 2.97
CA ALA A 110 5.02 4.21 2.22
C ALA A 110 5.05 3.41 0.91
N VAL A 111 4.78 4.11 -0.22
CA VAL A 111 4.62 3.44 -1.52
C VAL A 111 5.98 3.30 -2.21
N PRO A 112 6.46 2.08 -2.47
CA PRO A 112 7.70 1.86 -3.21
C PRO A 112 7.55 2.30 -4.67
N LEU A 113 8.68 2.60 -5.31
CA LEU A 113 8.75 2.89 -6.74
C LEU A 113 8.96 1.60 -7.54
N ALA A 114 8.57 1.60 -8.80
CA ALA A 114 8.70 0.45 -9.69
C ALA A 114 10.11 -0.18 -9.69
N CYS A 115 11.16 0.65 -9.59
CA CYS A 115 12.54 0.16 -9.58
C CYS A 115 12.88 -0.75 -8.36
N GLY A 116 12.22 -0.54 -7.21
CA GLY A 116 12.39 -1.40 -6.04
C GLY A 116 11.59 -2.70 -6.13
N ILE A 117 10.57 -2.74 -6.99
CA ILE A 117 9.70 -3.91 -7.15
C ILE A 117 10.19 -4.80 -8.30
N ASP A 118 10.52 -4.21 -9.45
CA ASP A 118 10.79 -4.95 -10.68
C ASP A 118 12.24 -5.49 -10.76
N PHE A 119 13.23 -4.80 -10.16
CA PHE A 119 14.64 -5.22 -10.23
C PHE A 119 15.08 -6.08 -9.05
N SER A 120 16.05 -6.97 -9.32
CA SER A 120 16.72 -7.72 -8.26
C SER A 120 17.52 -6.79 -7.35
N ASN A 121 17.74 -7.22 -6.10
CA ASN A 121 18.56 -6.48 -5.14
C ASN A 121 19.98 -6.25 -5.67
N ALA A 122 20.54 -7.23 -6.40
CA ALA A 122 21.86 -7.12 -7.02
C ALA A 122 21.95 -5.99 -8.07
N VAL A 123 20.91 -5.85 -8.91
CA VAL A 123 20.85 -4.75 -9.90
C VAL A 123 20.66 -3.41 -9.21
N GLN A 124 19.82 -3.33 -8.17
CA GLN A 124 19.64 -2.10 -7.42
C GLN A 124 20.96 -1.65 -6.77
N GLU A 125 21.73 -2.58 -6.19
CA GLU A 125 23.06 -2.30 -5.63
C GLU A 125 24.06 -1.85 -6.71
N GLU A 126 24.14 -2.54 -7.87
CA GLU A 126 24.96 -2.15 -9.02
C GLU A 126 24.67 -0.72 -9.50
N MET A 127 23.39 -0.35 -9.52
CA MET A 127 22.92 0.97 -9.92
C MET A 127 23.12 2.06 -8.84
N GLY A 128 23.54 1.67 -7.63
CA GLY A 128 23.65 2.56 -6.49
C GLY A 128 22.31 3.06 -5.97
N TRP A 129 21.23 2.31 -6.20
CA TRP A 129 19.92 2.59 -5.66
C TRP A 129 19.78 2.00 -4.26
N SER A 130 19.08 2.71 -3.39
CA SER A 130 18.81 2.22 -2.04
C SER A 130 17.76 1.12 -2.05
N ASN A 131 17.94 0.09 -1.20
CA ASN A 131 16.96 -0.98 -1.00
C ASN A 131 15.68 -0.40 -0.42
N GLN A 132 14.59 -0.46 -1.18
CA GLN A 132 13.33 0.16 -0.79
C GLN A 132 12.59 -0.64 0.28
N GLY A 133 12.78 -1.95 0.40
CA GLY A 133 12.24 -2.76 1.49
C GLY A 133 12.85 -2.34 2.84
N GLU A 134 14.19 -2.22 2.90
CA GLU A 134 14.86 -1.73 4.11
C GLU A 134 14.42 -0.30 4.50
N VAL A 135 14.12 0.54 3.51
CA VAL A 135 13.62 1.90 3.78
C VAL A 135 12.17 1.88 4.27
N CYS A 136 11.32 1.02 3.73
CA CYS A 136 9.97 0.83 4.27
C CYS A 136 10.01 0.36 5.72
N ASP A 137 10.83 -0.65 6.04
CA ASP A 137 11.04 -1.12 7.41
C ASP A 137 11.56 -0.01 8.31
N PHE A 138 12.55 0.77 7.83
CA PHE A 138 13.06 1.92 8.55
C PHE A 138 11.96 2.94 8.89
N ILE A 139 11.08 3.28 7.93
CA ILE A 139 9.95 4.18 8.19
C ILE A 139 9.07 3.60 9.28
N TYR A 140 8.65 2.36 9.15
CA TYR A 140 7.70 1.73 10.07
C TYR A 140 8.28 1.55 11.47
N ASP A 141 9.57 1.24 11.60
CA ASP A 141 10.27 1.14 12.89
C ASP A 141 10.42 2.49 13.61
N HIS A 142 10.31 3.62 12.88
CA HIS A 142 10.45 4.97 13.44
C HIS A 142 9.10 5.72 13.59
N LEU A 143 7.98 5.08 13.29
CA LEU A 143 6.67 5.61 13.65
C LEU A 143 6.43 5.48 15.15
N THR A 144 5.90 6.52 15.77
CA THR A 144 5.60 6.60 17.22
C THR A 144 4.20 7.16 17.46
N ASP A 145 3.86 7.38 18.72
CA ASP A 145 2.63 8.06 19.15
C ASP A 145 1.32 7.40 18.68
N GLY A 146 1.37 6.11 18.34
CA GLY A 146 0.21 5.34 17.87
C GLY A 146 -0.05 5.42 16.37
N ALA A 147 0.86 6.01 15.58
CA ALA A 147 0.81 5.90 14.13
C ALA A 147 0.93 4.44 13.68
N VAL A 148 0.03 3.99 12.81
CA VAL A 148 -0.09 2.60 12.37
C VAL A 148 0.63 2.42 11.03
N ALA A 149 1.58 1.51 10.98
CA ALA A 149 2.24 1.09 9.74
C ALA A 149 1.30 0.25 8.88
N VAL A 150 1.29 0.51 7.57
CA VAL A 150 0.63 -0.32 6.56
C VAL A 150 1.70 -0.86 5.61
N PRO A 151 2.28 -2.04 5.89
CA PRO A 151 3.39 -2.57 5.11
C PRO A 151 2.88 -3.15 3.78
N ILE A 152 3.29 -2.55 2.66
CA ILE A 152 2.86 -2.96 1.32
C ILE A 152 4.00 -3.50 0.45
N TYR A 153 5.27 -3.30 0.84
CA TYR A 153 6.42 -3.65 -0.01
C TYR A 153 6.45 -5.14 -0.37
N ASP A 154 6.37 -6.02 0.62
CA ASP A 154 6.41 -7.48 0.39
C ASP A 154 5.23 -7.97 -0.44
N THR A 155 4.03 -7.41 -0.21
CA THR A 155 2.85 -7.72 -1.01
C THR A 155 3.06 -7.35 -2.47
N LEU A 156 3.56 -6.15 -2.77
CA LEU A 156 3.86 -5.75 -4.14
C LEU A 156 4.98 -6.61 -4.77
N ARG A 157 6.01 -6.98 -3.99
CA ARG A 157 7.06 -7.90 -4.45
C ARG A 157 6.54 -9.31 -4.76
N GLN A 158 5.57 -9.81 -4.01
CA GLN A 158 4.92 -11.10 -4.27
C GLN A 158 4.11 -11.08 -5.57
N HIS A 159 3.52 -9.94 -5.91
CA HIS A 159 2.70 -9.73 -7.12
C HIS A 159 3.46 -9.05 -8.28
N LYS A 160 4.80 -8.93 -8.22
CA LYS A 160 5.63 -8.20 -9.20
C LYS A 160 5.52 -8.65 -10.67
N THR A 161 5.02 -9.86 -10.90
CA THR A 161 4.75 -10.36 -12.26
C THR A 161 3.47 -9.81 -12.86
N GLU A 162 2.63 -9.16 -12.04
CA GLU A 162 1.42 -8.48 -12.47
C GLU A 162 1.71 -7.04 -12.91
N TYR A 163 0.71 -6.39 -13.50
CA TYR A 163 0.87 -5.04 -14.02
C TYR A 163 0.65 -3.98 -12.93
N LEU A 164 1.59 -3.91 -11.97
CA LEU A 164 1.47 -3.05 -10.77
C LEU A 164 1.87 -1.60 -11.02
N TYR A 165 2.73 -1.34 -12.00
CA TYR A 165 3.21 0.00 -12.37
C TYR A 165 3.08 0.22 -13.86
N PHE A 166 2.83 1.46 -14.27
CA PHE A 166 2.83 1.81 -15.69
C PHE A 166 4.24 1.70 -16.28
N ARG A 167 4.32 1.42 -17.58
CA ARG A 167 5.58 1.38 -18.32
C ARG A 167 6.09 2.78 -18.67
N THR A 168 5.16 3.67 -19.00
CA THR A 168 5.47 5.00 -19.54
C THR A 168 5.22 6.12 -18.55
N ASP A 169 4.83 5.79 -17.32
CA ASP A 169 4.53 6.74 -16.24
C ASP A 169 5.15 6.29 -14.90
N HIS A 170 5.39 7.24 -14.00
CA HIS A 170 6.01 6.96 -12.71
C HIS A 170 5.07 6.38 -11.66
N HIS A 171 3.76 6.40 -11.89
CA HIS A 171 2.79 5.91 -10.93
C HIS A 171 2.61 4.39 -10.97
N TRP A 172 2.11 3.87 -9.88
CA TRP A 172 1.50 2.55 -9.87
C TRP A 172 0.19 2.54 -10.68
N THR A 173 -0.26 1.37 -11.06
CA THR A 173 -1.60 1.17 -11.62
C THR A 173 -2.65 1.13 -10.49
N ALA A 174 -3.93 1.15 -10.82
CA ALA A 174 -4.98 0.90 -9.84
C ALA A 174 -4.89 -0.50 -9.21
N LEU A 175 -4.34 -1.50 -9.92
CA LEU A 175 -4.07 -2.81 -9.34
C LEU A 175 -3.01 -2.74 -8.23
N GLY A 176 -1.91 -1.99 -8.43
CA GLY A 176 -0.91 -1.77 -7.39
C GLY A 176 -1.52 -1.04 -6.17
N ALA A 177 -2.37 -0.04 -6.41
CA ALA A 177 -3.09 0.66 -5.36
C ALA A 177 -4.11 -0.24 -4.62
N TYR A 178 -4.74 -1.19 -5.32
CA TYR A 178 -5.62 -2.18 -4.70
C TYR A 178 -4.90 -3.07 -3.68
N TYR A 179 -3.69 -3.53 -3.98
CA TYR A 179 -2.90 -4.28 -3.01
C TYR A 179 -2.57 -3.45 -1.76
N ALA A 180 -2.33 -2.15 -1.92
CA ALA A 180 -2.17 -1.26 -0.77
C ALA A 180 -3.48 -1.09 0.03
N TYR A 181 -4.62 -1.02 -0.64
CA TYR A 181 -5.93 -1.01 -0.01
C TYR A 181 -6.19 -2.30 0.80
N GLN A 182 -5.85 -3.48 0.27
CA GLN A 182 -5.96 -4.74 1.02
C GLN A 182 -5.11 -4.72 2.30
N GLN A 183 -3.87 -4.22 2.23
CA GLN A 183 -3.02 -4.09 3.41
C GLN A 183 -3.53 -3.06 4.41
N PHE A 184 -4.14 -1.97 3.94
CA PHE A 184 -4.84 -1.02 4.81
C PHE A 184 -6.02 -1.67 5.52
N CYS A 185 -6.88 -2.40 4.81
CA CYS A 185 -7.98 -3.16 5.41
C CYS A 185 -7.50 -4.15 6.46
N GLN A 186 -6.41 -4.88 6.17
CA GLN A 186 -5.79 -5.79 7.15
C GLN A 186 -5.30 -5.05 8.39
N ALA A 187 -4.62 -3.90 8.23
CA ALA A 187 -4.13 -3.09 9.35
C ALA A 187 -5.28 -2.51 10.19
N LYS A 188 -6.40 -2.17 9.54
CA LYS A 188 -7.62 -1.71 10.19
C LYS A 188 -8.43 -2.85 10.83
N GLY A 189 -8.22 -4.09 10.41
CA GLY A 189 -8.96 -5.27 10.88
C GLY A 189 -10.33 -5.44 10.23
N VAL A 190 -10.47 -5.03 8.97
CA VAL A 190 -11.68 -5.18 8.14
C VAL A 190 -11.37 -5.99 6.88
N GLU A 191 -12.40 -6.63 6.30
CA GLU A 191 -12.24 -7.37 5.04
C GLU A 191 -12.27 -6.41 3.84
N PRO A 192 -11.31 -6.50 2.91
CA PRO A 192 -11.33 -5.71 1.69
C PRO A 192 -12.42 -6.20 0.73
N LYS A 193 -13.04 -5.29 -0.02
CA LYS A 193 -13.89 -5.67 -1.15
C LYS A 193 -13.06 -6.37 -2.23
N ALA A 194 -13.57 -7.48 -2.77
CA ALA A 194 -12.85 -8.25 -3.79
C ALA A 194 -12.73 -7.45 -5.11
N LEU A 195 -11.58 -7.60 -5.79
CA LEU A 195 -11.29 -6.81 -7.00
C LEU A 195 -12.28 -7.07 -8.13
N GLU A 196 -12.75 -8.31 -8.25
CA GLU A 196 -13.76 -8.74 -9.24
C GLU A 196 -15.14 -8.15 -9.02
N ASP A 197 -15.42 -7.57 -7.86
CA ASP A 197 -16.70 -6.92 -7.54
C ASP A 197 -16.76 -5.44 -7.98
N TYR A 198 -15.66 -4.92 -8.56
CA TYR A 198 -15.62 -3.58 -9.12
C TYR A 198 -15.93 -3.57 -10.61
N GLU A 199 -16.80 -2.66 -11.05
CA GLU A 199 -16.87 -2.31 -12.47
C GLU A 199 -15.60 -1.57 -12.89
N THR A 200 -15.24 -1.64 -14.18
CA THR A 200 -14.01 -1.01 -14.67
C THR A 200 -14.26 -0.05 -15.84
N MET A 201 -13.45 0.99 -15.89
CA MET A 201 -13.23 1.81 -17.09
C MET A 201 -11.81 1.58 -17.61
N THR A 202 -11.66 1.49 -18.93
CA THR A 202 -10.37 1.25 -19.56
C THR A 202 -10.03 2.35 -20.56
N PHE A 203 -8.81 2.87 -20.49
CA PHE A 203 -8.35 3.97 -21.34
C PHE A 203 -7.03 3.58 -22.01
N ASP A 204 -7.08 3.33 -23.32
CA ASP A 204 -5.90 2.97 -24.11
C ASP A 204 -5.03 4.19 -24.47
N ASN A 205 -3.82 3.91 -24.96
CA ASN A 205 -2.88 4.91 -25.45
C ASN A 205 -2.42 5.92 -24.39
N PHE A 206 -2.25 5.52 -23.14
CA PHE A 206 -1.61 6.35 -22.13
C PHE A 206 -0.10 6.38 -22.39
N LEU A 207 0.46 7.59 -22.49
CA LEU A 207 1.90 7.84 -22.46
C LEU A 207 2.18 8.88 -21.40
N GLY A 208 2.63 8.40 -20.25
CA GLY A 208 2.85 9.22 -19.07
C GLY A 208 4.20 9.94 -19.06
N SER A 209 4.58 10.42 -17.88
CA SER A 209 5.74 11.31 -17.67
C SER A 209 7.06 10.69 -18.13
N TYR A 210 7.27 9.40 -17.99
CA TYR A 210 8.51 8.76 -18.41
C TYR A 210 8.77 8.85 -19.92
N TYR A 211 7.71 8.91 -20.72
CA TYR A 211 7.90 9.13 -22.16
C TYR A 211 8.55 10.47 -22.44
N GLU A 212 8.10 11.55 -21.81
CA GLU A 212 8.70 12.90 -21.95
C GLU A 212 10.08 12.95 -21.30
N ASP A 213 10.23 12.44 -20.07
CA ASP A 213 11.46 12.44 -19.29
C ASP A 213 12.61 11.64 -19.96
N SER A 214 12.26 10.66 -20.78
CA SER A 214 13.20 9.87 -21.59
C SER A 214 13.70 10.61 -22.85
N GLY A 215 13.16 11.80 -23.15
CA GLY A 215 13.37 12.50 -24.41
C GLY A 215 12.58 11.88 -25.57
N ASN A 216 11.38 11.38 -25.31
CA ASN A 216 10.49 10.71 -26.25
C ASN A 216 11.09 9.42 -26.82
N ASN A 217 11.63 8.59 -25.95
CA ASN A 217 12.26 7.33 -26.35
C ASN A 217 11.31 6.44 -27.14
N THR A 218 11.80 5.88 -28.27
CA THR A 218 11.00 5.11 -29.20
C THR A 218 10.45 3.81 -28.58
N ALA A 219 11.19 3.15 -27.66
CA ALA A 219 10.71 1.94 -27.01
C ALA A 219 9.45 2.21 -26.17
N LEU A 220 9.47 3.30 -25.37
CA LEU A 220 8.30 3.74 -24.62
C LEU A 220 7.16 4.21 -25.54
N GLY A 221 7.49 4.98 -26.60
CA GLY A 221 6.50 5.51 -27.54
C GLY A 221 5.74 4.42 -28.31
N ASN A 222 6.37 3.26 -28.54
CA ASN A 222 5.78 2.10 -29.20
C ASN A 222 5.01 1.16 -28.25
N ALA A 223 5.10 1.36 -26.94
CA ALA A 223 4.47 0.55 -25.92
C ALA A 223 3.59 1.41 -24.97
N PRO A 224 2.60 2.16 -25.49
CA PRO A 224 1.71 2.93 -24.64
C PRO A 224 0.98 2.02 -23.66
N ASP A 225 0.66 2.56 -22.51
CA ASP A 225 -0.07 1.84 -21.48
C ASP A 225 -1.57 1.79 -21.76
N THR A 226 -2.23 0.80 -21.20
CA THR A 226 -3.67 0.77 -20.99
C THR A 226 -3.94 1.02 -19.53
N LEU A 227 -4.65 2.08 -19.21
CA LEU A 227 -5.05 2.40 -17.85
C LEU A 227 -6.41 1.75 -17.56
N VAL A 228 -6.48 0.95 -16.50
CA VAL A 228 -7.71 0.37 -15.96
C VAL A 228 -8.03 1.09 -14.67
N ALA A 229 -9.23 1.65 -14.54
CA ALA A 229 -9.74 2.25 -13.32
C ALA A 229 -10.90 1.43 -12.77
N TYR A 230 -10.93 1.18 -11.47
CA TYR A 230 -11.99 0.46 -10.76
C TYR A 230 -12.97 1.48 -10.18
N LEU A 231 -14.26 1.27 -10.43
CA LEU A 231 -15.32 2.19 -10.01
C LEU A 231 -15.90 1.74 -8.66
N PRO A 232 -16.03 2.64 -7.68
CA PRO A 232 -16.82 2.33 -6.50
C PRO A 232 -18.28 2.05 -6.87
N SER A 233 -18.91 1.12 -6.18
CA SER A 233 -20.27 0.68 -6.47
C SER A 233 -21.34 1.58 -5.84
N SER A 234 -21.00 2.28 -4.76
CA SER A 234 -21.92 3.13 -4.01
C SER A 234 -22.18 4.47 -4.68
N THR A 235 -21.13 5.12 -5.17
CA THR A 235 -21.19 6.40 -5.87
C THR A 235 -19.97 6.65 -6.72
N ASN A 236 -20.13 7.39 -7.82
CA ASN A 236 -19.03 7.96 -8.59
C ASN A 236 -19.05 9.50 -8.55
N GLU A 237 -19.89 10.10 -7.70
CA GLU A 237 -20.00 11.54 -7.56
C GLU A 237 -19.03 12.07 -6.49
N MET A 238 -18.39 13.20 -6.77
CA MET A 238 -17.53 13.91 -5.84
C MET A 238 -17.59 15.42 -6.09
N THR A 239 -16.97 16.17 -5.22
CA THR A 239 -16.60 17.57 -5.46
C THR A 239 -15.12 17.77 -5.19
N PHE A 240 -14.49 18.70 -5.88
CA PHE A 240 -13.19 19.21 -5.51
C PHE A 240 -13.20 20.73 -5.35
N THR A 241 -12.33 21.22 -4.49
CA THR A 241 -12.07 22.65 -4.33
C THR A 241 -10.73 22.97 -4.98
N ASP A 242 -10.71 23.86 -5.96
CA ASP A 242 -9.49 24.26 -6.67
C ASP A 242 -8.62 25.24 -5.83
N ARG A 243 -7.47 25.62 -6.36
CA ARG A 243 -6.54 26.57 -5.71
C ARG A 243 -7.11 27.99 -5.51
N ASN A 244 -8.22 28.33 -6.17
CA ASN A 244 -8.91 29.60 -6.03
C ASN A 244 -10.09 29.50 -5.03
N GLY A 245 -10.33 28.32 -4.44
CA GLY A 245 -11.44 28.05 -3.53
C GLY A 245 -12.77 27.77 -4.24
N THR A 246 -12.74 27.50 -5.57
CA THR A 246 -13.94 27.16 -6.32
C THR A 246 -14.29 25.68 -6.13
N VAL A 247 -15.50 25.41 -5.65
CA VAL A 247 -16.03 24.05 -5.53
C VAL A 247 -16.65 23.62 -6.87
N THR A 248 -16.20 22.50 -7.39
CA THR A 248 -16.63 21.94 -8.67
C THR A 248 -17.12 20.52 -8.50
N PRO A 249 -18.37 20.20 -8.92
CA PRO A 249 -18.84 18.81 -9.01
C PRO A 249 -18.00 18.01 -10.01
N TRP A 250 -17.63 16.79 -9.64
CA TRP A 250 -16.76 15.93 -10.44
C TRP A 250 -17.12 14.44 -10.26
N LYS A 251 -16.23 13.57 -10.73
CA LYS A 251 -16.37 12.11 -10.62
C LYS A 251 -15.16 11.52 -9.92
N VAL A 252 -15.37 10.48 -9.09
CA VAL A 252 -14.29 9.70 -8.48
C VAL A 252 -13.42 9.05 -9.56
N VAL A 253 -14.07 8.48 -10.58
CA VAL A 253 -13.41 8.04 -11.82
C VAL A 253 -14.08 8.74 -13.00
N TYR A 254 -13.33 9.62 -13.67
CA TYR A 254 -13.82 10.39 -14.82
C TYR A 254 -13.46 9.68 -16.12
N ASP A 255 -14.34 9.75 -17.12
CA ASP A 255 -14.07 9.22 -18.45
C ASP A 255 -12.93 10.00 -19.16
N ALA A 256 -11.74 9.41 -19.16
CA ALA A 256 -10.54 9.97 -19.77
C ALA A 256 -10.35 9.58 -21.26
N THR A 257 -11.38 9.06 -21.95
CA THR A 257 -11.30 8.65 -23.36
C THR A 257 -10.76 9.79 -24.22
N ASN A 258 -11.24 11.01 -23.99
CA ASN A 258 -10.90 12.21 -24.75
C ASN A 258 -9.73 13.02 -24.13
N TYR A 259 -9.11 12.55 -23.07
CA TYR A 259 -7.93 13.22 -22.52
C TYR A 259 -6.71 13.04 -23.43
N SER A 260 -5.78 13.99 -23.38
CA SER A 260 -4.50 13.81 -24.02
C SER A 260 -3.80 12.56 -23.49
N ARG A 261 -2.89 11.99 -24.29
CA ARG A 261 -2.20 10.75 -23.92
C ARG A 261 -1.52 10.83 -22.55
N GLY A 262 -0.89 11.95 -22.22
CA GLY A 262 -0.19 12.17 -20.96
C GLY A 262 -1.09 12.49 -19.75
N ALA A 263 -2.37 12.82 -19.99
CA ALA A 263 -3.27 13.27 -18.92
C ALA A 263 -4.25 12.19 -18.41
N LYS A 264 -4.19 10.95 -18.94
CA LYS A 264 -5.18 9.92 -18.63
C LYS A 264 -5.21 9.51 -17.16
N TYR A 265 -4.08 9.60 -16.45
CA TYR A 265 -4.03 9.31 -15.02
C TYR A 265 -4.92 10.27 -14.18
N ASN A 266 -5.21 11.47 -14.69
CA ASN A 266 -6.14 12.39 -14.04
C ASN A 266 -7.61 11.92 -14.10
N CYS A 267 -7.90 10.70 -14.62
CA CYS A 267 -9.21 10.09 -14.47
C CYS A 267 -9.55 9.82 -13.00
N PHE A 268 -8.56 9.58 -12.16
CA PHE A 268 -8.75 9.37 -10.73
C PHE A 268 -8.94 10.69 -10.01
N ILE A 269 -10.05 10.88 -9.33
CA ILE A 269 -10.42 12.00 -8.45
C ILE A 269 -10.15 13.42 -8.99
N GLY A 270 -10.07 13.56 -10.32
CA GLY A 270 -9.77 14.86 -10.95
C GLY A 270 -8.29 15.29 -10.84
N GLY A 271 -7.39 14.37 -10.48
CA GLY A 271 -5.95 14.61 -10.36
C GLY A 271 -5.55 15.26 -9.02
N ASP A 272 -4.64 16.23 -9.10
CA ASP A 272 -4.03 16.83 -7.90
C ASP A 272 -4.77 18.10 -7.46
N GLN A 273 -5.88 17.94 -6.76
CA GLN A 273 -6.67 19.03 -6.22
C GLN A 273 -6.30 19.33 -4.76
N PRO A 274 -6.39 20.59 -4.29
CA PRO A 274 -6.11 20.93 -2.89
C PRO A 274 -6.98 20.17 -1.89
N TYR A 275 -8.29 20.00 -2.20
CA TYR A 275 -9.26 19.38 -1.32
C TYR A 275 -10.40 18.73 -2.11
N GLU A 276 -10.81 17.55 -1.70
CA GLU A 276 -11.86 16.77 -2.34
C GLU A 276 -12.78 16.15 -1.30
N GLU A 277 -14.07 16.02 -1.64
CA GLU A 277 -15.11 15.39 -0.82
C GLU A 277 -15.90 14.37 -1.66
N ILE A 278 -16.10 13.18 -1.10
CA ILE A 278 -16.90 12.10 -1.65
C ILE A 278 -17.87 11.65 -0.58
N HIS A 279 -19.16 11.61 -0.88
CA HIS A 279 -20.19 11.12 0.02
C HIS A 279 -20.82 9.84 -0.52
N ASN A 280 -20.79 8.77 0.24
CA ASN A 280 -21.42 7.51 -0.05
C ASN A 280 -22.84 7.50 0.50
N PRO A 281 -23.88 7.62 -0.35
CA PRO A 281 -25.26 7.72 0.12
C PRO A 281 -25.84 6.38 0.59
N THR A 282 -25.10 5.28 0.46
CA THR A 282 -25.55 3.94 0.88
C THR A 282 -25.22 3.63 2.35
N LEU A 283 -24.30 4.39 2.95
CA LEU A 283 -23.95 4.30 4.35
C LEU A 283 -24.61 5.45 5.14
N ASN A 284 -24.88 5.19 6.41
CA ASN A 284 -25.43 6.19 7.35
C ASN A 284 -24.94 5.85 8.75
N ASP A 285 -23.64 5.59 8.89
CA ASP A 285 -22.98 5.18 10.11
C ASP A 285 -22.05 6.28 10.68
N GLY A 286 -21.86 7.37 9.93
CA GLY A 286 -21.00 8.48 10.27
C GLY A 286 -19.52 8.21 10.07
N SER A 287 -19.15 7.08 9.48
CA SER A 287 -17.74 6.71 9.24
C SER A 287 -17.08 7.68 8.25
N ALA A 288 -15.90 8.16 8.58
CA ALA A 288 -15.19 9.14 7.76
C ALA A 288 -13.68 8.89 7.72
N VAL A 289 -13.07 9.06 6.54
CA VAL A 289 -11.63 8.95 6.33
C VAL A 289 -11.06 10.19 5.65
N LEU A 290 -9.85 10.57 6.04
CA LEU A 290 -9.05 11.60 5.38
C LEU A 290 -7.81 10.96 4.74
N VAL A 291 -7.62 11.15 3.43
CA VAL A 291 -6.39 10.76 2.74
C VAL A 291 -5.50 12.00 2.55
N VAL A 292 -4.31 11.97 3.15
CA VAL A 292 -3.25 12.98 3.00
C VAL A 292 -2.23 12.44 2.01
N LYS A 293 -2.21 13.00 0.80
CA LYS A 293 -1.53 12.35 -0.32
C LYS A 293 -0.76 13.32 -1.22
N GLU A 294 0.08 12.76 -2.07
CA GLU A 294 0.46 13.27 -3.37
C GLU A 294 -0.16 12.38 -4.48
N SER A 295 0.25 12.53 -5.72
CA SER A 295 -0.45 11.93 -6.86
C SER A 295 -0.58 10.39 -6.86
N PHE A 296 0.27 9.66 -6.12
CA PHE A 296 0.08 8.21 -5.96
C PHE A 296 -1.23 7.86 -5.25
N GLY A 297 -1.66 8.69 -4.28
CA GLY A 297 -2.94 8.49 -3.61
C GLY A 297 -4.16 8.57 -4.53
N ASN A 298 -4.05 9.20 -5.72
CA ASN A 298 -5.19 9.37 -6.63
C ASN A 298 -5.84 8.04 -7.03
N ALA A 299 -5.03 7.02 -7.36
CA ALA A 299 -5.53 5.69 -7.74
C ALA A 299 -5.96 4.84 -6.53
N PHE A 300 -5.59 5.22 -5.31
CA PHE A 300 -5.93 4.53 -4.08
C PHE A 300 -7.32 4.94 -3.54
N VAL A 301 -7.64 6.23 -3.61
CA VAL A 301 -8.90 6.80 -3.05
C VAL A 301 -10.16 6.08 -3.53
N PRO A 302 -10.34 5.68 -4.81
CA PRO A 302 -11.56 5.02 -5.25
C PRO A 302 -11.93 3.76 -4.47
N PHE A 303 -10.95 3.03 -3.94
CA PHE A 303 -11.18 1.81 -3.17
C PHE A 303 -11.76 2.06 -1.77
N LEU A 304 -11.62 3.26 -1.22
CA LEU A 304 -12.15 3.63 0.10
C LEU A 304 -13.63 4.04 0.08
N VAL A 305 -14.17 4.38 -1.11
CA VAL A 305 -15.49 5.02 -1.25
C VAL A 305 -16.63 4.09 -0.82
N ASP A 306 -16.49 2.78 -1.00
CA ASP A 306 -17.50 1.81 -0.58
C ASP A 306 -17.44 1.48 0.91
N ASP A 307 -16.32 1.82 1.61
CA ASP A 307 -16.06 1.44 3.01
C ASP A 307 -16.39 2.55 4.02
N TYR A 308 -16.50 3.81 3.56
CA TYR A 308 -16.77 4.96 4.41
C TYR A 308 -17.96 5.77 3.90
N GLN A 309 -18.73 6.35 4.85
CA GLN A 309 -19.80 7.28 4.50
C GLN A 309 -19.25 8.54 3.86
N ASP A 310 -18.15 9.08 4.38
CA ASP A 310 -17.52 10.28 3.84
C ASP A 310 -16.00 10.06 3.65
N VAL A 311 -15.50 10.36 2.45
CA VAL A 311 -14.08 10.32 2.11
C VAL A 311 -13.62 11.73 1.79
N TYR A 312 -12.66 12.21 2.56
CA TYR A 312 -11.99 13.49 2.37
C TYR A 312 -10.58 13.27 1.85
N VAL A 313 -10.14 14.12 0.94
CA VAL A 313 -8.79 14.04 0.37
C VAL A 313 -8.13 15.40 0.41
N VAL A 314 -6.89 15.46 0.87
CA VAL A 314 -6.04 16.65 0.78
C VAL A 314 -4.74 16.33 0.06
N ASP A 315 -4.42 17.14 -0.94
CA ASP A 315 -3.08 17.18 -1.49
C ASP A 315 -2.27 18.24 -0.71
N TYR A 316 -1.40 17.77 0.18
CA TYR A 316 -0.64 18.64 1.08
C TYR A 316 0.21 19.69 0.35
N ARG A 317 0.53 19.46 -0.93
CA ARG A 317 1.28 20.42 -1.75
C ARG A 317 0.50 21.70 -2.04
N TYR A 318 -0.84 21.63 -1.97
CA TYR A 318 -1.75 22.70 -2.41
C TYR A 318 -2.78 23.08 -1.36
N TYR A 319 -3.07 22.21 -0.40
CA TYR A 319 -3.99 22.48 0.69
C TYR A 319 -3.41 23.49 1.68
N ASN A 320 -4.21 24.47 2.11
CA ASN A 320 -3.78 25.55 3.00
C ASN A 320 -4.50 25.56 4.37
N GLY A 321 -5.35 24.54 4.64
CA GLY A 321 -6.01 24.38 5.95
C GLY A 321 -5.18 23.53 6.92
N SER A 322 -5.76 23.25 8.10
CA SER A 322 -5.25 22.29 9.08
C SER A 322 -6.01 20.97 8.96
N ILE A 323 -5.30 19.85 8.82
CA ILE A 323 -5.93 18.52 8.84
C ILE A 323 -6.44 18.16 10.25
N ASN A 324 -5.80 18.68 11.30
CA ASN A 324 -6.23 18.47 12.67
C ASN A 324 -7.59 19.14 12.97
N ASP A 325 -7.79 20.36 12.43
CA ASP A 325 -9.07 21.05 12.53
C ASP A 325 -10.13 20.36 11.65
N LEU A 326 -9.76 19.96 10.44
CA LEU A 326 -10.64 19.22 9.53
C LEU A 326 -11.14 17.91 10.15
N CYS A 327 -10.26 17.14 10.80
CA CYS A 327 -10.63 15.89 11.46
C CYS A 327 -11.68 16.11 12.56
N ARG A 328 -11.51 17.17 13.37
CA ARG A 328 -12.47 17.50 14.43
C ARG A 328 -13.79 18.05 13.89
N GLU A 329 -13.75 18.87 12.84
CA GLU A 329 -14.93 19.46 12.21
C GLU A 329 -15.78 18.40 11.49
N LYS A 330 -15.15 17.50 10.76
CA LYS A 330 -15.82 16.48 9.93
C LYS A 330 -16.07 15.16 10.66
N GLY A 331 -15.55 14.98 11.88
CA GLY A 331 -15.68 13.74 12.65
C GLY A 331 -14.94 12.57 12.01
N ILE A 332 -13.71 12.82 11.52
CA ILE A 332 -12.92 11.82 10.81
C ILE A 332 -12.40 10.77 11.79
N ASP A 333 -12.59 9.48 11.46
CA ASP A 333 -12.16 8.34 12.26
C ASP A 333 -10.73 7.88 11.92
N ASP A 334 -10.35 7.98 10.64
CA ASP A 334 -9.08 7.48 10.11
C ASP A 334 -8.40 8.52 9.23
N VAL A 335 -7.08 8.67 9.39
CA VAL A 335 -6.24 9.52 8.54
C VAL A 335 -5.17 8.65 7.89
N ILE A 336 -5.08 8.68 6.57
CA ILE A 336 -4.14 7.86 5.81
C ILE A 336 -3.11 8.78 5.13
N PHE A 337 -1.85 8.74 5.57
CA PHE A 337 -0.74 9.32 4.84
C PHE A 337 -0.31 8.34 3.74
N CYS A 338 -0.61 8.65 2.48
CA CYS A 338 -0.27 7.84 1.32
C CYS A 338 0.77 8.56 0.46
N ASN A 339 2.03 8.18 0.59
CA ASN A 339 3.16 8.87 -0.04
C ASN A 339 4.14 7.90 -0.67
N ASN A 340 4.62 8.20 -1.89
CA ASN A 340 5.72 7.42 -2.46
C ASN A 340 7.05 7.70 -1.72
N LEU A 341 7.99 6.77 -1.81
CA LEU A 341 9.26 6.86 -1.06
C LEU A 341 10.09 8.11 -1.43
N ASN A 342 10.00 8.65 -2.65
CA ASN A 342 10.68 9.91 -2.97
C ASN A 342 10.09 11.08 -2.16
N ALA A 343 8.78 11.10 -1.94
CA ALA A 343 8.14 12.15 -1.13
C ALA A 343 8.59 12.08 0.33
N THR A 344 8.79 10.87 0.90
CA THR A 344 9.23 10.68 2.29
C THR A 344 10.68 11.14 2.55
N GLY A 345 11.50 11.26 1.49
CA GLY A 345 12.88 11.74 1.56
C GLY A 345 13.08 13.19 1.06
N THR A 346 12.02 13.86 0.61
CA THR A 346 12.11 15.20 -0.01
C THR A 346 11.76 16.31 0.99
N PRO A 347 12.71 17.21 1.37
CA PRO A 347 12.46 18.22 2.41
C PRO A 347 11.27 19.14 2.14
N SER A 348 11.05 19.55 0.88
CA SER A 348 9.89 20.40 0.55
C SER A 348 8.55 19.68 0.76
N ARG A 349 8.46 18.38 0.46
CA ARG A 349 7.27 17.57 0.69
C ARG A 349 6.98 17.40 2.19
N ILE A 350 8.01 17.15 2.98
CA ILE A 350 7.91 17.05 4.43
C ILE A 350 7.44 18.39 5.02
N SER A 351 8.03 19.51 4.58
CA SER A 351 7.59 20.84 5.00
C SER A 351 6.15 21.16 4.61
N ASP A 352 5.70 20.72 3.41
CA ASP A 352 4.30 20.87 3.00
C ASP A 352 3.35 20.08 3.92
N MET A 353 3.72 18.85 4.32
CA MET A 353 2.95 18.05 5.28
C MET A 353 2.93 18.69 6.68
N GLN A 354 4.08 19.18 7.17
CA GLN A 354 4.16 19.87 8.47
C GLN A 354 3.29 21.13 8.51
N ARG A 355 3.20 21.85 7.39
CA ARG A 355 2.42 23.10 7.30
C ARG A 355 0.93 22.89 7.48
N ILE A 356 0.41 21.73 7.20
CA ILE A 356 -1.03 21.41 7.28
C ILE A 356 -1.43 20.69 8.57
N LEU A 357 -0.49 20.35 9.46
CA LEU A 357 -0.79 19.83 10.80
C LEU A 357 -1.27 20.96 11.73
#